data_94e34bdbe8d8b050c8c16b6837f65418
#
_entry.id   94e34bdbe8d8b050c8c16b6837f65418
#
_cell.length_a   1.000
_cell.length_b   1.000
_cell.length_c   1.000
_cell.angle_alpha   90.00
_cell.angle_beta   90.00
_cell.angle_gamma   90.00
#
_symmetry.space_group_name_H-M   'P 1'
#
loop_
_entity.id
_entity.type
_entity.pdbx_description
1 polymer ?
#
loop_
_entity_poly.entity_id
_entity_poly.type
_entity_poly.pdbx_seq_one_letter_code
_entity_poly.pdbx_strand_id
1 'polypeptide(L)'
;MTEGIREPVKAYEYMNKFYILEGNKRVSVMKYYDAVSIPGEVIRIIPPRTKEKENRIYFEFLDFYEVSKVNYIWFSNTGSFGKLLTVMKKKPDEVWTEEERLLFSSVYSRFLGEYTARGGKELSITPGDAFLSFVTLYGYQAVCDKTMSELKNLVAKSWEEFTLLQSGKEIDLKLAPTEEKKTLLSRILSMSSTKLKAAFIYAKTPGTSAWTYAHELGRLHLEQTFPDEVSTVVYENVTLTNIEVCMESAIKSGCNLVFTTSPAFAQASLKAAIAYPDVRILNCSLNTSHRYIRTYYARMHEAKFLMGAIAGAMAENNRLLYLEDYPIYGSVANINAFALGAKMINPRVKVYLEWTSRKRFDLYELIRNLRPDCISGKDMVIPEEATRSFGIYRQEGDYTQSLAMPLWHWGRFYELLIRTIMDGTWKSDDKAPGKKAINYWWGMSAGVIDVICSKNIPNETKRLVDLLKQSIISGQFDVFSGVLSSQDGIVQDDPERSLTPDEIIKMDWLAENVIGSIPKTEELKEQAKPVTFQQGVKKEKGQI
;
A
#
# COMPACT_ATOMS: atom_id res chain seq x y z
N MET A 1 44.45 -32.56 5.43
CA MET A 1 43.16 -33.23 5.13
C MET A 1 42.94 -33.16 3.63
N THR A 2 43.43 -34.13 2.91
CA THR A 2 43.36 -34.16 1.45
C THR A 2 42.37 -35.20 0.90
N GLU A 3 41.68 -35.94 1.78
CA GLU A 3 40.63 -36.86 1.36
C GLU A 3 39.25 -36.28 1.76
N GLY A 4 38.46 -35.93 0.74
CA GLY A 4 37.10 -35.48 0.91
C GLY A 4 36.20 -36.54 1.58
N ILE A 5 35.00 -36.18 1.97
CA ILE A 5 34.02 -37.10 2.57
C ILE A 5 33.72 -38.20 1.55
N ARG A 6 34.17 -39.44 1.86
CA ARG A 6 34.01 -40.59 0.95
C ARG A 6 32.59 -41.11 0.86
N GLU A 7 31.78 -40.90 1.91
CA GLU A 7 30.39 -41.36 1.97
C GLU A 7 29.45 -40.17 2.31
N PRO A 8 28.32 -40.03 1.60
CA PRO A 8 27.34 -38.98 1.89
C PRO A 8 26.72 -39.17 3.27
N VAL A 9 26.30 -38.07 3.90
CA VAL A 9 25.48 -38.07 5.13
C VAL A 9 24.08 -38.48 4.75
N LYS A 10 23.41 -39.31 5.57
CA LYS A 10 22.01 -39.65 5.37
C LYS A 10 21.14 -38.90 6.37
N ALA A 11 20.08 -38.26 5.88
CA ALA A 11 19.19 -37.47 6.70
C ALA A 11 17.74 -37.54 6.22
N TYR A 12 16.81 -37.39 7.15
CA TYR A 12 15.44 -37.01 6.84
C TYR A 12 15.32 -35.50 6.81
N GLU A 13 14.55 -34.95 5.86
CA GLU A 13 14.07 -33.58 5.88
C GLU A 13 12.58 -33.59 6.22
N TYR A 14 12.19 -32.81 7.23
CA TYR A 14 10.80 -32.57 7.62
C TYR A 14 10.63 -31.09 7.98
N MET A 15 9.76 -30.40 7.28
CA MET A 15 9.49 -28.98 7.53
C MET A 15 10.77 -28.12 7.54
N ASN A 16 11.65 -28.34 6.56
CA ASN A 16 12.97 -27.69 6.42
C ASN A 16 13.94 -27.92 7.60
N LYS A 17 13.69 -28.93 8.41
CA LYS A 17 14.59 -29.39 9.47
C LYS A 17 15.20 -30.73 9.06
N PHE A 18 16.53 -30.85 9.27
CA PHE A 18 17.27 -32.05 8.89
C PHE A 18 17.58 -32.89 10.12
N TYR A 19 17.17 -34.13 10.07
CA TYR A 19 17.37 -35.14 11.12
C TYR A 19 18.40 -36.16 10.60
N ILE A 20 19.61 -36.13 11.16
CA ILE A 20 20.72 -36.94 10.68
C ILE A 20 20.50 -38.39 11.12
N LEU A 21 20.39 -39.29 10.15
CA LEU A 21 20.33 -40.75 10.37
C LEU A 21 21.72 -41.32 10.52
N GLU A 22 22.64 -40.91 9.62
CA GLU A 22 23.98 -41.45 9.54
C GLU A 22 24.99 -40.34 9.19
N GLY A 23 26.11 -40.32 9.91
CA GLY A 23 27.17 -39.36 9.66
C GLY A 23 27.25 -38.18 10.64
N ASN A 24 26.70 -38.30 11.86
CA ASN A 24 26.72 -37.21 12.87
C ASN A 24 28.11 -36.64 13.15
N LYS A 25 29.16 -37.48 13.21
CA LYS A 25 30.53 -37.03 13.41
C LYS A 25 31.01 -36.16 12.22
N ARG A 26 30.66 -36.57 10.99
CA ARG A 26 31.00 -35.82 9.77
C ARG A 26 30.31 -34.44 9.79
N VAL A 27 29.02 -34.39 10.15
CA VAL A 27 28.29 -33.13 10.28
C VAL A 27 28.93 -32.22 11.34
N SER A 28 29.32 -32.75 12.50
CA SER A 28 29.96 -31.99 13.56
C SER A 28 31.30 -31.41 13.13
N VAL A 29 32.14 -32.22 12.44
CA VAL A 29 33.43 -31.75 11.91
C VAL A 29 33.24 -30.67 10.85
N MET A 30 32.33 -30.85 9.90
CA MET A 30 32.07 -29.89 8.84
C MET A 30 31.49 -28.56 9.40
N LYS A 31 30.64 -28.62 10.42
CA LYS A 31 30.14 -27.42 11.12
C LYS A 31 31.26 -26.71 11.88
N TYR A 32 32.16 -27.43 12.52
CA TYR A 32 33.32 -26.85 13.21
C TYR A 32 34.23 -26.06 12.27
N TYR A 33 34.38 -26.51 11.02
CA TYR A 33 35.16 -25.84 9.99
C TYR A 33 34.36 -24.87 9.13
N ASP A 34 33.15 -24.46 9.58
CA ASP A 34 32.25 -23.53 8.87
C ASP A 34 32.01 -23.93 7.39
N ALA A 35 31.90 -25.23 7.11
CA ALA A 35 31.62 -25.71 5.79
C ALA A 35 30.31 -25.17 5.24
N VAL A 36 30.33 -24.59 4.04
CA VAL A 36 29.18 -23.96 3.38
C VAL A 36 28.09 -25.01 3.06
N SER A 37 28.47 -26.26 2.77
CA SER A 37 27.55 -27.35 2.46
C SER A 37 28.12 -28.70 2.90
N ILE A 38 27.23 -29.63 3.15
CA ILE A 38 27.57 -31.02 3.54
C ILE A 38 26.89 -31.94 2.53
N PRO A 39 27.66 -32.72 1.72
CA PRO A 39 27.03 -33.69 0.82
C PRO A 39 26.26 -34.77 1.57
N GLY A 40 25.02 -35.04 1.15
CA GLY A 40 24.17 -36.04 1.80
C GLY A 40 23.03 -36.51 0.91
N GLU A 41 22.55 -37.71 1.23
CA GLU A 41 21.29 -38.25 0.73
C GLU A 41 20.18 -37.84 1.69
N VAL A 42 19.18 -37.14 1.18
CA VAL A 42 18.10 -36.60 1.98
C VAL A 42 16.77 -37.20 1.53
N ILE A 43 16.08 -37.84 2.45
CA ILE A 43 14.71 -38.34 2.25
C ILE A 43 13.76 -37.30 2.81
N ARG A 44 12.95 -36.69 1.94
CA ARG A 44 11.96 -35.68 2.33
C ARG A 44 10.68 -36.33 2.79
N ILE A 45 10.25 -36.02 4.04
CA ILE A 45 8.99 -36.44 4.60
C ILE A 45 8.00 -35.28 4.48
N ILE A 46 6.99 -35.45 3.65
CA ILE A 46 5.98 -34.41 3.41
C ILE A 46 4.89 -34.50 4.47
N PRO A 47 4.64 -33.43 5.28
CA PRO A 47 3.56 -33.41 6.27
C PRO A 47 2.19 -33.31 5.61
N PRO A 48 1.08 -33.61 6.32
CA PRO A 48 -0.25 -33.24 5.86
C PRO A 48 -0.38 -31.71 5.78
N ARG A 49 -1.17 -31.21 4.80
CA ARG A 49 -1.45 -29.78 4.67
C ARG A 49 -2.31 -29.30 5.83
N THR A 50 -1.89 -28.23 6.49
CA THR A 50 -2.64 -27.55 7.57
C THR A 50 -2.77 -26.06 7.28
N LYS A 51 -3.59 -25.35 8.09
CA LYS A 51 -3.75 -23.90 8.00
C LYS A 51 -2.63 -23.12 8.72
N GLU A 52 -1.74 -23.80 9.40
CA GLU A 52 -0.63 -23.18 10.13
C GLU A 52 0.33 -22.47 9.19
N LYS A 53 0.82 -21.30 9.61
CA LYS A 53 1.68 -20.43 8.80
C LYS A 53 2.93 -21.17 8.31
N GLU A 54 3.62 -21.90 9.19
CA GLU A 54 4.86 -22.61 8.84
C GLU A 54 4.60 -23.74 7.83
N ASN A 55 3.49 -24.47 7.98
CA ASN A 55 3.10 -25.52 7.05
C ASN A 55 2.79 -24.94 5.67
N ARG A 56 2.08 -23.81 5.59
CA ARG A 56 1.79 -23.12 4.31
C ARG A 56 3.07 -22.66 3.62
N ILE A 57 4.01 -22.06 4.36
CA ILE A 57 5.31 -21.64 3.81
C ILE A 57 6.08 -22.86 3.28
N TYR A 58 6.02 -23.99 3.99
CA TYR A 58 6.69 -25.22 3.55
C TYR A 58 6.14 -25.73 2.22
N PHE A 59 4.82 -25.72 2.03
CA PHE A 59 4.23 -26.12 0.74
C PHE A 59 4.54 -25.15 -0.39
N GLU A 60 4.56 -23.83 -0.12
CA GLU A 60 5.05 -22.84 -1.09
C GLU A 60 6.53 -23.11 -1.46
N PHE A 61 7.36 -23.50 -0.50
CA PHE A 61 8.73 -23.94 -0.76
C PHE A 61 8.78 -25.18 -1.66
N LEU A 62 7.94 -26.18 -1.42
CA LEU A 62 7.91 -27.39 -2.25
C LEU A 62 7.54 -27.06 -3.70
N ASP A 63 6.51 -26.23 -3.91
CA ASP A 63 6.08 -25.79 -5.23
C ASP A 63 7.22 -25.00 -5.93
N PHE A 64 7.89 -24.10 -5.20
CA PHE A 64 9.05 -23.37 -5.70
C PHE A 64 10.24 -24.28 -6.02
N TYR A 65 10.53 -25.26 -5.14
CA TYR A 65 11.60 -26.22 -5.34
C TYR A 65 11.35 -27.10 -6.56
N GLU A 66 10.12 -27.47 -6.85
CA GLU A 66 9.77 -28.29 -8.00
C GLU A 66 10.25 -27.64 -9.31
N VAL A 67 10.04 -26.33 -9.48
CA VAL A 67 10.41 -25.59 -10.69
C VAL A 67 11.84 -25.07 -10.67
N SER A 68 12.36 -24.63 -9.52
CA SER A 68 13.67 -23.97 -9.41
C SER A 68 14.81 -24.93 -9.07
N LYS A 69 14.53 -26.03 -8.38
CA LYS A 69 15.50 -26.92 -7.72
C LYS A 69 16.41 -26.21 -6.69
N VAL A 70 16.01 -25.03 -6.22
CA VAL A 70 16.71 -24.25 -5.19
C VAL A 70 16.19 -24.63 -3.81
N ASN A 71 17.06 -25.08 -2.92
CA ASN A 71 16.71 -25.60 -1.58
C ASN A 71 17.39 -24.87 -0.41
N TYR A 72 18.08 -23.75 -0.69
CA TYR A 72 18.90 -23.03 0.30
C TYR A 72 18.35 -21.64 0.65
N ILE A 73 17.19 -21.25 0.11
CA ILE A 73 16.49 -20.03 0.48
C ILE A 73 15.22 -20.35 1.25
N TRP A 74 14.95 -19.59 2.30
CA TRP A 74 13.79 -19.75 3.14
C TRP A 74 13.20 -18.40 3.54
N PHE A 75 11.88 -18.35 3.68
CA PHE A 75 11.13 -17.16 4.05
C PHE A 75 10.33 -17.35 5.34
N SER A 76 10.08 -16.26 6.05
CA SER A 76 9.25 -16.25 7.25
C SER A 76 7.78 -15.92 6.99
N ASN A 77 7.41 -15.51 5.77
CA ASN A 77 6.05 -15.08 5.43
C ASN A 77 5.50 -15.85 4.23
N THR A 78 4.20 -16.18 4.30
CA THR A 78 3.45 -16.79 3.18
C THR A 78 3.43 -15.85 1.96
N GLY A 79 3.42 -16.41 0.75
CA GLY A 79 3.44 -15.69 -0.52
C GLY A 79 4.81 -15.14 -0.94
N SER A 80 5.86 -15.35 -0.11
CA SER A 80 7.20 -14.81 -0.40
C SER A 80 7.87 -15.50 -1.58
N PHE A 81 7.67 -16.80 -1.76
CA PHE A 81 8.18 -17.53 -2.93
C PHE A 81 7.56 -17.03 -4.23
N GLY A 82 6.24 -16.83 -4.26
CA GLY A 82 5.54 -16.25 -5.41
C GLY A 82 5.99 -14.80 -5.72
N LYS A 83 6.22 -13.99 -4.69
CA LYS A 83 6.79 -12.64 -4.86
C LYS A 83 8.19 -12.68 -5.45
N LEU A 84 9.05 -13.60 -5.01
CA LEU A 84 10.38 -13.77 -5.58
C LEU A 84 10.31 -14.11 -7.07
N LEU A 85 9.46 -15.08 -7.47
CA LEU A 85 9.23 -15.41 -8.87
C LEU A 85 8.78 -14.18 -9.68
N THR A 86 7.84 -13.40 -9.13
CA THR A 86 7.33 -12.17 -9.78
C THR A 86 8.44 -11.14 -10.00
N VAL A 87 9.29 -10.89 -8.98
CA VAL A 87 10.43 -9.96 -9.09
C VAL A 87 11.45 -10.44 -10.11
N MET A 88 11.62 -11.76 -10.24
CA MET A 88 12.46 -12.38 -11.24
C MET A 88 11.81 -12.46 -12.64
N LYS A 89 10.54 -12.04 -12.76
CA LYS A 89 9.71 -12.15 -13.98
C LYS A 89 9.52 -13.60 -14.44
N LYS A 90 9.41 -14.53 -13.49
CA LYS A 90 9.15 -15.95 -13.73
C LYS A 90 7.69 -16.29 -13.48
N LYS A 91 7.15 -17.23 -14.30
CA LYS A 91 5.82 -17.80 -14.04
C LYS A 91 5.92 -18.85 -12.92
N PRO A 92 4.83 -19.11 -12.18
CA PRO A 92 4.83 -20.10 -11.11
C PRO A 92 5.17 -21.53 -11.54
N ASP A 93 4.84 -21.89 -12.79
CA ASP A 93 5.03 -23.21 -13.42
C ASP A 93 6.26 -23.27 -14.34
N GLU A 94 7.04 -22.22 -14.42
CA GLU A 94 8.20 -22.12 -15.31
C GLU A 94 9.43 -22.83 -14.71
N VAL A 95 9.83 -23.95 -15.31
CA VAL A 95 11.01 -24.71 -14.90
C VAL A 95 12.29 -23.93 -15.23
N TRP A 96 13.17 -23.78 -14.24
CA TRP A 96 14.42 -23.04 -14.40
C TRP A 96 15.49 -23.84 -15.13
N THR A 97 16.17 -23.19 -16.05
CA THR A 97 17.35 -23.74 -16.70
C THR A 97 18.53 -23.86 -15.71
N GLU A 98 19.57 -24.62 -16.09
CA GLU A 98 20.78 -24.73 -15.28
C GLU A 98 21.49 -23.37 -15.13
N GLU A 99 21.55 -22.58 -16.21
CA GLU A 99 22.13 -21.23 -16.20
C GLU A 99 21.41 -20.30 -15.22
N GLU A 100 20.10 -20.32 -15.23
CA GLU A 100 19.28 -19.51 -14.30
C GLU A 100 19.49 -19.90 -12.84
N ARG A 101 19.62 -21.20 -12.57
CA ARG A 101 19.93 -21.70 -11.22
C ARG A 101 21.33 -21.28 -10.77
N LEU A 102 22.31 -21.36 -11.64
CA LEU A 102 23.68 -20.93 -11.35
C LEU A 102 23.76 -19.42 -11.13
N LEU A 103 23.06 -18.63 -11.97
CA LEU A 103 22.98 -17.17 -11.80
C LEU A 103 22.33 -16.81 -10.47
N PHE A 104 21.19 -17.43 -10.14
CA PHE A 104 20.51 -17.20 -8.87
C PHE A 104 21.40 -17.56 -7.67
N SER A 105 22.07 -18.71 -7.73
CA SER A 105 22.99 -19.15 -6.67
C SER A 105 24.13 -18.15 -6.47
N SER A 106 24.72 -17.66 -7.55
CA SER A 106 25.78 -16.66 -7.52
C SER A 106 25.31 -15.36 -6.88
N VAL A 107 24.16 -14.82 -7.33
CA VAL A 107 23.59 -13.56 -6.82
C VAL A 107 23.23 -13.67 -5.36
N TYR A 108 22.53 -14.74 -4.97
CA TYR A 108 22.12 -14.97 -3.58
C TYR A 108 23.33 -15.15 -2.66
N SER A 109 24.34 -15.92 -3.07
CA SER A 109 25.56 -16.14 -2.28
C SER A 109 26.35 -14.85 -2.08
N ARG A 110 26.49 -14.01 -3.11
CA ARG A 110 27.14 -12.69 -2.99
C ARG A 110 26.39 -11.79 -2.01
N PHE A 111 25.06 -11.73 -2.13
CA PHE A 111 24.23 -10.99 -1.18
C PHE A 111 24.38 -11.52 0.24
N LEU A 112 24.26 -12.83 0.43
CA LEU A 112 24.35 -13.50 1.73
C LEU A 112 25.71 -13.23 2.42
N GLY A 113 26.79 -13.20 1.67
CA GLY A 113 28.13 -12.85 2.16
C GLY A 113 28.17 -11.44 2.76
N GLU A 114 27.70 -10.43 2.03
CA GLU A 114 27.68 -9.03 2.49
C GLU A 114 26.67 -8.80 3.62
N TYR A 115 25.49 -9.46 3.55
CA TYR A 115 24.47 -9.41 4.59
C TYR A 115 24.99 -9.99 5.92
N THR A 116 25.65 -11.15 5.85
CA THR A 116 26.23 -11.83 7.02
C THR A 116 27.40 -11.04 7.61
N ALA A 117 28.28 -10.50 6.78
CA ALA A 117 29.42 -9.69 7.20
C ALA A 117 29.01 -8.42 7.97
N ARG A 118 27.76 -7.94 7.77
CA ARG A 118 27.19 -6.80 8.49
C ARG A 118 26.41 -7.16 9.75
N GLY A 119 26.36 -8.41 10.15
CA GLY A 119 25.58 -8.85 11.33
C GLY A 119 24.19 -9.36 10.97
N GLY A 120 23.92 -9.76 9.72
CA GLY A 120 22.63 -10.28 9.29
C GLY A 120 22.17 -11.53 10.05
N LYS A 121 23.08 -12.29 10.65
CA LYS A 121 22.78 -13.44 11.53
C LYS A 121 22.14 -13.01 12.86
N GLU A 122 22.31 -11.77 13.27
CA GLU A 122 21.75 -11.23 14.52
C GLU A 122 20.32 -10.71 14.34
N LEU A 123 19.89 -10.53 13.09
CA LEU A 123 18.53 -10.13 12.77
C LEU A 123 17.58 -11.33 12.90
N SER A 124 16.37 -11.11 13.41
CA SER A 124 15.34 -12.16 13.58
C SER A 124 14.60 -12.52 12.29
N ILE A 125 14.94 -11.86 11.16
CA ILE A 125 14.42 -12.19 9.83
C ILE A 125 15.29 -13.24 9.13
N THR A 126 14.71 -14.01 8.22
CA THR A 126 15.50 -14.93 7.42
C THR A 126 16.35 -14.16 6.39
N PRO A 127 17.52 -14.70 6.00
CA PRO A 127 18.27 -14.13 4.89
C PRO A 127 17.47 -14.05 3.58
N GLY A 128 16.51 -14.95 3.39
CA GLY A 128 15.59 -14.93 2.26
C GLY A 128 14.67 -13.70 2.29
N ASP A 129 14.11 -13.36 3.46
CA ASP A 129 13.27 -12.16 3.59
C ASP A 129 14.06 -10.88 3.28
N ALA A 130 15.30 -10.78 3.78
CA ALA A 130 16.19 -9.68 3.47
C ALA A 130 16.54 -9.63 1.97
N PHE A 131 16.83 -10.78 1.36
CA PHE A 131 17.10 -10.87 -0.08
C PHE A 131 15.90 -10.47 -0.92
N LEU A 132 14.71 -10.96 -0.57
CA LEU A 132 13.47 -10.58 -1.28
C LEU A 132 13.23 -9.08 -1.20
N SER A 133 13.39 -8.47 -0.03
CA SER A 133 13.30 -7.01 0.13
C SER A 133 14.32 -6.30 -0.76
N PHE A 134 15.56 -6.77 -0.77
CA PHE A 134 16.65 -6.20 -1.56
C PHE A 134 16.40 -6.27 -3.07
N VAL A 135 16.01 -7.44 -3.59
CA VAL A 135 15.73 -7.59 -5.04
C VAL A 135 14.41 -6.93 -5.45
N THR A 136 13.48 -6.78 -4.51
CA THR A 136 12.25 -5.99 -4.74
C THR A 136 12.60 -4.52 -4.92
N LEU A 137 13.53 -4.01 -4.12
CA LEU A 137 13.95 -2.61 -4.16
C LEU A 137 14.72 -2.26 -5.44
N TYR A 138 15.74 -3.06 -5.77
CA TYR A 138 16.66 -2.72 -6.86
C TYR A 138 16.33 -3.42 -8.19
N GLY A 139 15.48 -4.44 -8.18
CA GLY A 139 15.20 -5.32 -9.32
C GLY A 139 16.22 -6.45 -9.42
N TYR A 140 15.74 -7.70 -9.58
CA TYR A 140 16.62 -8.88 -9.62
C TYR A 140 17.69 -8.78 -10.73
N GLN A 141 17.30 -8.44 -11.96
CA GLN A 141 18.22 -8.32 -13.09
C GLN A 141 19.29 -7.24 -12.84
N ALA A 142 18.90 -6.09 -12.32
CA ALA A 142 19.84 -5.02 -12.01
C ALA A 142 20.85 -5.42 -10.91
N VAL A 143 20.45 -6.30 -9.99
CA VAL A 143 21.34 -6.87 -8.95
C VAL A 143 22.30 -7.90 -9.55
N CYS A 144 21.85 -8.69 -10.54
CA CYS A 144 22.73 -9.64 -11.25
C CYS A 144 23.97 -8.95 -11.85
N ASP A 145 23.78 -7.78 -12.43
CA ASP A 145 24.80 -7.03 -13.17
C ASP A 145 25.77 -6.24 -12.26
N LYS A 146 25.54 -6.22 -10.93
CA LYS A 146 26.36 -5.47 -9.97
C LYS A 146 27.69 -6.14 -9.65
N THR A 147 28.75 -5.34 -9.59
CA THR A 147 30.04 -5.76 -9.02
C THR A 147 29.93 -6.00 -7.51
N MET A 148 30.89 -6.70 -6.91
CA MET A 148 30.91 -6.91 -5.44
C MET A 148 30.96 -5.59 -4.66
N SER A 149 31.70 -4.60 -5.12
CA SER A 149 31.81 -3.29 -4.48
C SER A 149 30.46 -2.53 -4.51
N GLU A 150 29.76 -2.54 -5.65
CA GLU A 150 28.45 -1.93 -5.78
C GLU A 150 27.42 -2.66 -4.90
N LEU A 151 27.43 -4.02 -4.92
CA LEU A 151 26.53 -4.82 -4.09
C LEU A 151 26.71 -4.52 -2.60
N LYS A 152 27.97 -4.46 -2.13
CA LYS A 152 28.30 -4.08 -0.76
C LYS A 152 27.73 -2.72 -0.38
N ASN A 153 27.85 -1.73 -1.27
CA ASN A 153 27.26 -0.39 -1.06
C ASN A 153 25.73 -0.43 -1.02
N LEU A 154 25.09 -1.20 -1.91
CA LEU A 154 23.64 -1.33 -1.92
C LEU A 154 23.11 -2.03 -0.66
N VAL A 155 23.75 -3.11 -0.23
CA VAL A 155 23.42 -3.80 1.04
C VAL A 155 23.58 -2.86 2.23
N ALA A 156 24.68 -2.06 2.24
CA ALA A 156 24.90 -1.07 3.28
C ALA A 156 23.77 -0.02 3.37
N LYS A 157 23.37 0.52 2.24
CA LYS A 157 22.28 1.51 2.14
C LYS A 157 20.92 0.92 2.53
N SER A 158 20.69 -0.38 2.27
CA SER A 158 19.44 -1.08 2.60
C SER A 158 19.38 -1.59 4.04
N TRP A 159 20.43 -1.42 4.84
CA TRP A 159 20.54 -2.06 6.15
C TRP A 159 19.40 -1.68 7.11
N GLU A 160 18.97 -0.43 7.09
CA GLU A 160 17.86 0.03 7.92
C GLU A 160 16.52 -0.60 7.50
N GLU A 161 16.30 -0.91 6.21
CA GLU A 161 15.12 -1.65 5.76
C GLU A 161 15.10 -3.08 6.31
N PHE A 162 16.26 -3.76 6.35
CA PHE A 162 16.35 -5.09 6.96
C PHE A 162 16.07 -5.05 8.46
N THR A 163 16.53 -4.03 9.15
CA THR A 163 16.25 -3.82 10.58
C THR A 163 14.77 -3.56 10.84
N LEU A 164 14.11 -2.81 9.96
CA LEU A 164 12.66 -2.58 10.05
C LEU A 164 11.83 -3.85 9.80
N LEU A 165 12.27 -4.72 8.90
CA LEU A 165 11.63 -6.03 8.68
C LEU A 165 11.64 -6.88 9.96
N GLN A 166 12.70 -6.77 10.77
CA GLN A 166 12.83 -7.46 12.06
C GLN A 166 11.83 -6.95 13.11
N SER A 167 11.63 -5.62 13.20
CA SER A 167 10.79 -5.00 14.25
C SER A 167 9.29 -5.18 14.04
N GLY A 168 8.88 -6.03 13.09
CA GLY A 168 7.47 -6.35 12.87
C GLY A 168 6.67 -5.23 12.23
N LYS A 169 7.29 -4.39 11.38
CA LYS A 169 6.62 -3.34 10.60
C LYS A 169 5.79 -2.38 11.46
N GLU A 170 6.35 -1.86 12.54
CA GLU A 170 5.67 -0.82 13.31
C GLU A 170 5.52 0.45 12.45
N ILE A 171 4.28 0.70 12.04
CA ILE A 171 3.88 1.92 11.35
C ILE A 171 3.40 2.92 12.40
N ASP A 172 3.98 4.12 12.41
CA ASP A 172 3.44 5.25 13.13
C ASP A 172 2.40 5.96 12.24
N LEU A 173 1.15 5.64 12.46
CA LEU A 173 0.06 6.19 11.68
C LEU A 173 -0.40 7.52 12.31
N LYS A 174 -0.06 8.62 11.68
CA LYS A 174 -0.47 9.97 12.09
C LYS A 174 -1.91 10.25 11.64
N LEU A 175 -2.86 10.20 12.55
CA LEU A 175 -4.30 10.40 12.27
C LEU A 175 -4.72 11.87 12.27
N ALA A 176 -3.91 12.76 12.83
CA ALA A 176 -4.12 14.19 12.85
C ALA A 176 -2.78 14.94 12.70
N PRO A 177 -2.80 16.20 12.26
CA PRO A 177 -1.62 17.06 12.29
C PRO A 177 -1.12 17.23 13.72
N THR A 178 0.18 17.18 13.92
CA THR A 178 0.78 17.41 15.23
C THR A 178 0.78 18.90 15.54
N GLU A 179 -0.01 19.34 16.52
CA GLU A 179 0.04 20.70 17.05
C GLU A 179 1.12 20.78 18.14
N GLU A 180 2.32 21.22 17.79
CA GLU A 180 3.26 21.64 18.84
C GLU A 180 2.84 22.99 19.40
N LYS A 181 2.57 23.06 20.70
CA LYS A 181 2.43 24.31 21.44
C LYS A 181 3.78 25.00 21.56
N LYS A 182 4.26 25.62 20.49
CA LYS A 182 5.50 26.40 20.53
C LYS A 182 5.23 27.74 21.22
N THR A 183 6.12 28.10 22.16
CA THR A 183 6.18 29.45 22.70
C THR A 183 6.51 30.46 21.61
N LEU A 184 6.05 31.71 21.74
CA LEU A 184 6.31 32.80 20.77
C LEU A 184 7.81 32.95 20.44
N LEU A 185 8.71 32.75 21.41
CA LEU A 185 10.15 32.77 21.22
C LEU A 185 10.68 31.65 20.32
N SER A 186 10.14 30.44 20.41
CA SER A 186 10.58 29.35 19.54
C SER A 186 10.09 29.52 18.10
N ARG A 187 8.95 30.21 17.87
CA ARG A 187 8.47 30.59 16.52
C ARG A 187 9.41 31.56 15.83
N ILE A 188 9.95 32.55 16.54
CA ILE A 188 10.87 33.55 16.01
C ILE A 188 12.24 32.94 15.68
N LEU A 189 12.73 32.02 16.52
CA LEU A 189 14.01 31.35 16.31
C LEU A 189 13.98 30.23 15.27
N SER A 190 12.81 29.66 14.97
CA SER A 190 12.64 28.60 13.96
C SER A 190 12.36 29.15 12.55
N MET A 191 12.19 30.46 12.36
CA MET A 191 12.09 31.12 11.05
C MET A 191 13.46 31.19 10.35
N SER A 192 14.23 30.11 10.36
CA SER A 192 15.26 29.91 9.35
C SER A 192 14.53 29.69 8.03
N SER A 193 14.69 30.60 7.09
CA SER A 193 14.07 30.60 5.76
C SER A 193 14.59 29.41 4.94
N THR A 194 14.17 28.20 5.31
CA THR A 194 14.47 27.01 4.50
C THR A 194 13.59 27.09 3.26
N LYS A 195 14.14 27.61 2.16
CA LYS A 195 13.46 27.57 0.89
C LYS A 195 13.23 26.11 0.48
N LEU A 196 11.97 25.74 0.26
CA LEU A 196 11.57 24.44 -0.19
C LEU A 196 11.32 24.48 -1.70
N LYS A 197 12.00 23.60 -2.42
CA LYS A 197 11.69 23.34 -3.82
C LYS A 197 11.07 21.95 -3.92
N ALA A 198 9.78 21.91 -4.21
CA ALA A 198 9.00 20.68 -4.23
C ALA A 198 8.76 20.19 -5.66
N ALA A 199 9.04 18.93 -5.94
CA ALA A 199 8.65 18.28 -7.18
C ALA A 199 7.35 17.50 -6.98
N PHE A 200 6.42 17.65 -7.93
CA PHE A 200 5.19 16.85 -8.01
C PHE A 200 5.27 15.94 -9.22
N ILE A 201 5.14 14.63 -8.98
CA ILE A 201 5.30 13.61 -10.02
C ILE A 201 3.96 12.92 -10.25
N TYR A 202 3.38 13.16 -11.43
CA TYR A 202 2.06 12.75 -11.84
C TYR A 202 2.12 11.61 -12.88
N ALA A 203 1.28 10.60 -12.69
CA ALA A 203 1.15 9.51 -13.66
C ALA A 203 0.39 9.91 -14.93
N LYS A 204 -0.41 10.99 -14.87
CA LYS A 204 -1.19 11.55 -15.98
C LYS A 204 -1.11 13.06 -15.94
N THR A 205 -1.77 13.74 -16.90
CA THR A 205 -1.93 15.19 -16.85
C THR A 205 -3.12 15.61 -15.98
N PRO A 206 -3.14 16.84 -15.45
CA PRO A 206 -4.31 17.37 -14.74
C PRO A 206 -5.58 17.43 -15.60
N GLY A 207 -5.44 17.62 -16.91
CA GLY A 207 -6.57 17.67 -17.86
C GLY A 207 -7.27 16.32 -18.01
N THR A 208 -6.52 15.22 -18.02
CA THR A 208 -6.99 13.88 -18.34
C THR A 208 -7.29 12.98 -17.13
N SER A 209 -7.00 13.46 -15.92
CA SER A 209 -7.17 12.68 -14.68
C SER A 209 -7.70 13.52 -13.54
N ALA A 210 -8.88 13.19 -13.04
CA ALA A 210 -9.45 13.82 -11.86
C ALA A 210 -8.53 13.74 -10.64
N TRP A 211 -7.87 12.60 -10.42
CA TRP A 211 -6.90 12.40 -9.36
C TRP A 211 -5.71 13.36 -9.47
N THR A 212 -5.11 13.45 -10.67
CA THR A 212 -4.00 14.35 -10.92
C THR A 212 -4.42 15.82 -10.78
N TYR A 213 -5.63 16.17 -11.28
CA TYR A 213 -6.18 17.50 -11.14
C TYR A 213 -6.34 17.94 -9.68
N ALA A 214 -6.81 17.02 -8.82
CA ALA A 214 -6.91 17.31 -7.39
C ALA A 214 -5.56 17.62 -6.74
N HIS A 215 -4.54 16.86 -7.07
CA HIS A 215 -3.18 17.09 -6.59
C HIS A 215 -2.59 18.39 -7.15
N GLU A 216 -2.89 18.71 -8.41
CA GLU A 216 -2.47 19.96 -9.04
C GLU A 216 -3.10 21.18 -8.34
N LEU A 217 -4.39 21.15 -8.04
CA LEU A 217 -5.03 22.19 -7.23
C LEU A 217 -4.34 22.33 -5.86
N GLY A 218 -3.92 21.20 -5.27
CA GLY A 218 -3.15 21.20 -4.02
C GLY A 218 -1.78 21.85 -4.17
N ARG A 219 -1.07 21.61 -5.27
CA ARG A 219 0.21 22.25 -5.59
C ARG A 219 0.06 23.76 -5.77
N LEU A 220 -0.92 24.19 -6.55
CA LEU A 220 -1.20 25.62 -6.77
C LEU A 220 -1.56 26.33 -5.46
N HIS A 221 -2.30 25.66 -4.56
CA HIS A 221 -2.59 26.18 -3.22
C HIS A 221 -1.29 26.43 -2.41
N LEU A 222 -0.29 25.54 -2.51
CA LEU A 222 0.99 25.75 -1.84
C LEU A 222 1.71 27.01 -2.34
N GLU A 223 1.78 27.23 -3.65
CA GLU A 223 2.43 28.40 -4.21
C GLU A 223 1.72 29.70 -3.82
N GLN A 224 0.39 29.65 -3.68
CA GLN A 224 -0.38 30.80 -3.20
C GLN A 224 -0.21 31.05 -1.69
N THR A 225 -0.08 29.99 -0.90
CA THR A 225 0.00 30.07 0.56
C THR A 225 1.40 30.42 1.06
N PHE A 226 2.44 30.00 0.33
CA PHE A 226 3.85 30.17 0.68
C PHE A 226 4.67 30.75 -0.50
N PRO A 227 4.34 31.95 -0.99
CA PRO A 227 4.91 32.47 -2.24
C PRO A 227 6.43 32.71 -2.19
N ASP A 228 6.97 32.98 -1.01
CA ASP A 228 8.40 33.27 -0.81
C ASP A 228 9.20 32.04 -0.36
N GLU A 229 8.55 31.06 0.29
CA GLU A 229 9.19 29.92 0.92
C GLU A 229 9.15 28.64 0.08
N VAL A 230 8.12 28.48 -0.77
CA VAL A 230 7.89 27.25 -1.54
C VAL A 230 7.84 27.55 -3.04
N SER A 231 8.70 26.89 -3.79
CA SER A 231 8.61 26.82 -5.26
C SER A 231 8.33 25.39 -5.70
N THR A 232 7.58 25.20 -6.78
CA THR A 232 7.23 23.87 -7.25
C THR A 232 7.64 23.62 -8.70
N VAL A 233 7.87 22.35 -9.04
CA VAL A 233 8.04 21.85 -10.40
C VAL A 233 7.17 20.61 -10.60
N VAL A 234 6.72 20.40 -11.83
CA VAL A 234 5.79 19.32 -12.18
C VAL A 234 6.40 18.41 -13.24
N TYR A 235 6.20 17.11 -13.08
CA TYR A 235 6.50 16.08 -14.06
C TYR A 235 5.21 15.32 -14.35
N GLU A 236 4.74 15.36 -15.58
CA GLU A 236 3.49 14.75 -16.04
C GLU A 236 3.73 13.53 -16.90
N ASN A 237 2.69 12.67 -17.05
CA ASN A 237 2.74 11.44 -17.85
C ASN A 237 3.90 10.52 -17.47
N VAL A 238 4.24 10.51 -16.18
CA VAL A 238 5.32 9.68 -15.67
C VAL A 238 4.84 8.23 -15.57
N THR A 239 5.66 7.32 -16.07
CA THR A 239 5.41 5.88 -16.11
C THR A 239 6.39 5.12 -15.22
N LEU A 240 6.16 3.82 -15.00
CA LEU A 240 7.11 2.97 -14.26
C LEU A 240 8.48 2.85 -14.94
N THR A 241 8.56 3.15 -16.24
CA THR A 241 9.82 3.07 -17.00
C THR A 241 10.69 4.31 -16.90
N ASN A 242 10.10 5.50 -16.64
CA ASN A 242 10.84 6.77 -16.60
C ASN A 242 10.82 7.47 -15.23
N ILE A 243 10.11 6.94 -14.23
CA ILE A 243 9.97 7.55 -12.90
C ILE A 243 11.32 7.81 -12.22
N GLU A 244 12.27 6.88 -12.30
CA GLU A 244 13.60 7.01 -11.69
C GLU A 244 14.36 8.20 -12.32
N VAL A 245 14.30 8.35 -13.63
CA VAL A 245 14.93 9.45 -14.36
C VAL A 245 14.27 10.80 -14.00
N CYS A 246 12.94 10.83 -13.91
CA CYS A 246 12.21 12.05 -13.50
C CYS A 246 12.57 12.47 -12.07
N MET A 247 12.63 11.53 -11.13
CA MET A 247 13.01 11.82 -9.74
C MET A 247 14.45 12.31 -9.64
N GLU A 248 15.37 11.65 -10.34
CA GLU A 248 16.77 12.08 -10.37
C GLU A 248 16.93 13.49 -10.99
N SER A 249 16.20 13.79 -12.06
CA SER A 249 16.17 15.12 -12.68
C SER A 249 15.64 16.18 -11.70
N ALA A 250 14.54 15.87 -10.99
CA ALA A 250 13.98 16.75 -9.98
C ALA A 250 15.02 17.06 -8.87
N ILE A 251 15.65 16.04 -8.33
CA ILE A 251 16.63 16.18 -7.25
C ILE A 251 17.86 16.97 -7.74
N LYS A 252 18.41 16.64 -8.91
CA LYS A 252 19.54 17.36 -9.50
C LYS A 252 19.21 18.83 -9.82
N SER A 253 17.94 19.14 -10.08
CA SER A 253 17.49 20.55 -10.26
C SER A 253 17.34 21.31 -8.94
N GLY A 254 17.68 20.68 -7.80
CA GLY A 254 17.68 21.29 -6.47
C GLY A 254 16.38 21.07 -5.69
N CYS A 255 15.49 20.17 -6.12
CA CYS A 255 14.31 19.82 -5.31
C CYS A 255 14.76 19.06 -4.04
N ASN A 256 14.32 19.56 -2.88
CA ASN A 256 14.59 18.98 -1.56
C ASN A 256 13.34 18.34 -0.93
N LEU A 257 12.23 18.34 -1.68
CA LEU A 257 10.96 17.71 -1.36
C LEU A 257 10.36 17.12 -2.62
N VAL A 258 9.90 15.87 -2.58
CA VAL A 258 9.29 15.19 -3.74
C VAL A 258 8.00 14.52 -3.31
N PHE A 259 6.92 14.82 -4.03
CA PHE A 259 5.63 14.17 -3.91
C PHE A 259 5.39 13.28 -5.12
N THR A 260 5.25 11.98 -4.92
CA THR A 260 4.76 11.05 -5.93
C THR A 260 3.31 10.73 -5.65
N THR A 261 2.42 10.97 -6.61
CA THR A 261 0.97 10.96 -6.40
C THR A 261 0.29 9.64 -6.77
N SER A 262 1.09 8.59 -7.02
CA SER A 262 0.57 7.25 -7.32
C SER A 262 1.21 6.20 -6.41
N PRO A 263 0.42 5.25 -5.87
CA PRO A 263 0.97 4.09 -5.14
C PRO A 263 1.95 3.26 -5.99
N ALA A 264 1.77 3.23 -7.31
CA ALA A 264 2.66 2.52 -8.24
C ALA A 264 4.12 3.04 -8.20
N PHE A 265 4.32 4.27 -7.74
CA PHE A 265 5.64 4.90 -7.65
C PHE A 265 6.36 4.65 -6.31
N ALA A 266 5.75 3.93 -5.38
CA ALA A 266 6.30 3.71 -4.03
C ALA A 266 7.70 3.11 -4.05
N GLN A 267 7.96 2.12 -4.92
CA GLN A 267 9.26 1.47 -5.04
C GLN A 267 10.35 2.41 -5.56
N ALA A 268 10.05 3.18 -6.60
CA ALA A 268 10.99 4.18 -7.12
C ALA A 268 11.25 5.29 -6.10
N SER A 269 10.22 5.71 -5.37
CA SER A 269 10.32 6.67 -4.26
C SER A 269 11.26 6.19 -3.17
N LEU A 270 11.15 4.93 -2.76
CA LEU A 270 12.01 4.31 -1.77
C LEU A 270 13.47 4.25 -2.26
N LYS A 271 13.68 3.82 -3.50
CA LYS A 271 15.01 3.76 -4.12
C LYS A 271 15.69 5.15 -4.16
N ALA A 272 14.94 6.18 -4.56
CA ALA A 272 15.44 7.54 -4.56
C ALA A 272 15.74 8.07 -3.15
N ALA A 273 14.89 7.79 -2.17
CA ALA A 273 15.11 8.20 -0.78
C ALA A 273 16.38 7.58 -0.17
N ILE A 274 16.66 6.32 -0.49
CA ILE A 274 17.91 5.64 -0.07
C ILE A 274 19.14 6.25 -0.77
N ALA A 275 19.00 6.63 -2.05
CA ALA A 275 20.09 7.23 -2.81
C ALA A 275 20.38 8.68 -2.38
N TYR A 276 19.35 9.43 -1.98
CA TYR A 276 19.40 10.86 -1.65
C TYR A 276 18.78 11.12 -0.26
N PRO A 277 19.46 10.75 0.83
CA PRO A 277 18.89 10.79 2.19
C PRO A 277 18.55 12.20 2.70
N ASP A 278 19.11 13.24 2.10
CA ASP A 278 18.80 14.63 2.43
C ASP A 278 17.52 15.17 1.77
N VAL A 279 16.93 14.42 0.83
CA VAL A 279 15.71 14.77 0.12
C VAL A 279 14.51 14.11 0.80
N ARG A 280 13.49 14.90 1.11
CA ARG A 280 12.24 14.39 1.68
C ARG A 280 11.38 13.84 0.57
N ILE A 281 11.03 12.57 0.63
CA ILE A 281 10.20 11.91 -0.38
C ILE A 281 8.93 11.37 0.26
N LEU A 282 7.79 11.77 -0.31
CA LEU A 282 6.48 11.30 0.10
C LEU A 282 5.78 10.60 -1.06
N ASN A 283 5.16 9.47 -0.77
CA ASN A 283 4.36 8.73 -1.74
C ASN A 283 2.89 8.69 -1.30
N CYS A 284 1.99 8.98 -2.24
CA CYS A 284 0.56 8.87 -1.99
C CYS A 284 0.12 7.41 -2.01
N SER A 285 0.18 6.79 -0.85
CA SER A 285 -0.22 5.40 -0.60
C SER A 285 -0.48 5.16 0.89
N LEU A 286 -1.04 3.98 1.21
CA LEU A 286 -1.31 3.53 2.57
C LEU A 286 -0.55 2.25 2.89
N ASN A 287 -0.44 1.95 4.19
CA ASN A 287 0.10 0.70 4.74
C ASN A 287 1.50 0.35 4.23
N THR A 288 2.37 1.37 4.16
CA THR A 288 3.75 1.22 3.71
C THR A 288 4.68 1.26 4.92
N SER A 289 5.48 0.22 5.09
CA SER A 289 6.39 0.05 6.23
C SER A 289 7.82 0.49 5.95
N HIS A 290 8.03 1.41 5.00
CA HIS A 290 9.36 1.91 4.64
C HIS A 290 9.68 3.18 5.42
N ARG A 291 10.85 3.21 6.05
CA ARG A 291 11.29 4.34 6.87
C ARG A 291 11.83 5.52 6.07
N TYR A 292 12.46 5.25 4.95
CA TYR A 292 13.09 6.28 4.12
C TYR A 292 12.11 7.17 3.39
N ILE A 293 10.88 6.72 3.18
CA ILE A 293 9.79 7.52 2.63
C ILE A 293 8.68 7.65 3.67
N ARG A 294 7.96 8.76 3.62
CA ARG A 294 6.69 8.89 4.32
C ARG A 294 5.56 8.69 3.32
N THR A 295 4.49 8.08 3.76
CA THR A 295 3.32 7.94 2.91
C THR A 295 2.20 8.82 3.41
N TYR A 296 1.30 9.20 2.51
CA TYR A 296 0.17 10.04 2.83
C TYR A 296 -1.06 9.61 2.05
N TYR A 297 -2.18 9.69 2.72
CA TYR A 297 -3.50 9.46 2.15
C TYR A 297 -4.56 10.15 3.01
N ALA A 298 -5.83 10.14 2.56
CA ALA A 298 -6.90 10.75 3.33
C ALA A 298 -7.96 9.71 3.71
N ARG A 299 -8.66 9.94 4.85
CA ARG A 299 -9.72 9.08 5.37
C ARG A 299 -11.03 9.30 4.62
N MET A 300 -11.04 8.98 3.33
CA MET A 300 -12.19 9.18 2.45
C MET A 300 -13.44 8.44 2.92
N HIS A 301 -13.31 7.35 3.66
CA HIS A 301 -14.44 6.61 4.22
C HIS A 301 -15.36 7.49 5.09
N GLU A 302 -14.85 8.54 5.75
CA GLU A 302 -15.66 9.49 6.49
C GLU A 302 -16.63 10.25 5.57
N ALA A 303 -16.16 10.73 4.42
CA ALA A 303 -17.00 11.38 3.42
C ALA A 303 -17.96 10.39 2.75
N LYS A 304 -17.48 9.17 2.46
CA LYS A 304 -18.32 8.13 1.85
C LYS A 304 -19.48 7.71 2.74
N PHE A 305 -19.30 7.71 4.06
CA PHE A 305 -20.40 7.48 4.99
C PHE A 305 -21.49 8.55 4.87
N LEU A 306 -21.12 9.82 4.84
CA LEU A 306 -22.07 10.92 4.64
C LEU A 306 -22.76 10.84 3.27
N MET A 307 -22.00 10.50 2.22
CA MET A 307 -22.56 10.30 0.90
C MET A 307 -23.55 9.12 0.88
N GLY A 308 -23.23 8.04 1.60
CA GLY A 308 -24.14 6.91 1.79
C GLY A 308 -25.43 7.33 2.48
N ALA A 309 -25.35 8.14 3.54
CA ALA A 309 -26.51 8.68 4.23
C ALA A 309 -27.41 9.52 3.29
N ILE A 310 -26.81 10.35 2.44
CA ILE A 310 -27.54 11.11 1.41
C ILE A 310 -28.23 10.15 0.43
N ALA A 311 -27.49 9.19 -0.10
CA ALA A 311 -28.02 8.23 -1.09
C ALA A 311 -29.15 7.39 -0.50
N GLY A 312 -29.03 6.96 0.76
CA GLY A 312 -30.06 6.23 1.49
C GLY A 312 -31.34 7.04 1.69
N ALA A 313 -31.21 8.35 2.02
CA ALA A 313 -32.34 9.26 2.14
C ALA A 313 -33.06 9.55 0.80
N MET A 314 -32.31 9.45 -0.30
CA MET A 314 -32.82 9.70 -1.66
C MET A 314 -33.27 8.42 -2.38
N ALA A 315 -33.11 7.24 -1.76
CA ALA A 315 -33.46 5.96 -2.38
C ALA A 315 -34.96 5.67 -2.27
N GLU A 316 -35.65 5.53 -3.40
CA GLU A 316 -37.07 5.23 -3.50
C GLU A 316 -37.35 3.72 -3.66
N ASN A 317 -36.51 3.04 -4.46
CA ASN A 317 -36.60 1.61 -4.75
C ASN A 317 -35.56 0.77 -4.00
N ASN A 318 -34.82 1.38 -3.06
CA ASN A 318 -33.79 0.76 -2.22
C ASN A 318 -32.60 0.18 -3.00
N ARG A 319 -32.30 0.69 -4.20
CA ARG A 319 -31.21 0.25 -5.06
C ARG A 319 -30.22 1.36 -5.30
N LEU A 320 -29.01 1.20 -4.79
CA LEU A 320 -27.89 2.10 -5.02
C LEU A 320 -26.81 1.38 -5.82
N LEU A 321 -26.19 2.07 -6.78
CA LEU A 321 -25.03 1.56 -7.50
C LEU A 321 -23.77 2.26 -6.98
N TYR A 322 -22.77 1.50 -6.57
CA TYR A 322 -21.47 2.01 -6.15
C TYR A 322 -20.40 1.55 -7.14
N LEU A 323 -19.71 2.51 -7.74
CA LEU A 323 -18.61 2.28 -8.66
C LEU A 323 -17.28 2.55 -7.95
N GLU A 324 -16.39 1.56 -7.95
CA GLU A 324 -15.02 1.70 -7.43
C GLU A 324 -14.01 1.34 -8.52
N ASP A 325 -12.82 1.96 -8.48
CA ASP A 325 -11.83 1.71 -9.52
C ASP A 325 -10.95 0.51 -9.19
N TYR A 326 -10.28 0.49 -8.04
CA TYR A 326 -9.27 -0.51 -7.71
C TYR A 326 -9.48 -1.14 -6.33
N PRO A 327 -9.37 -2.47 -6.19
CA PRO A 327 -9.45 -3.17 -4.91
C PRO A 327 -8.13 -3.01 -4.11
N ILE A 328 -7.88 -1.80 -3.62
CA ILE A 328 -6.67 -1.42 -2.88
C ILE A 328 -6.98 -1.09 -1.42
N TYR A 329 -5.94 -0.96 -0.58
CA TYR A 329 -6.09 -0.54 0.80
C TYR A 329 -6.91 0.75 0.91
N GLY A 330 -7.92 0.72 1.78
CA GLY A 330 -8.85 1.82 2.00
C GLY A 330 -10.07 1.84 1.07
N SER A 331 -10.03 1.24 -0.14
CA SER A 331 -11.18 1.25 -1.05
C SER A 331 -12.36 0.45 -0.52
N VAL A 332 -12.11 -0.71 0.09
CA VAL A 332 -13.18 -1.52 0.69
C VAL A 332 -13.81 -0.80 1.89
N ALA A 333 -13.01 -0.09 2.69
CA ALA A 333 -13.53 0.76 3.76
C ALA A 333 -14.44 1.88 3.22
N ASN A 334 -14.11 2.48 2.06
CA ASN A 334 -14.96 3.47 1.41
C ASN A 334 -16.32 2.88 1.00
N ILE A 335 -16.32 1.69 0.40
CA ILE A 335 -17.54 0.96 0.01
C ILE A 335 -18.40 0.67 1.24
N ASN A 336 -17.80 0.10 2.29
CA ASN A 336 -18.51 -0.28 3.49
C ASN A 336 -19.03 0.94 4.26
N ALA A 337 -18.26 2.03 4.34
CA ALA A 337 -18.71 3.28 4.95
C ALA A 337 -19.95 3.85 4.22
N PHE A 338 -19.92 3.85 2.88
CA PHE A 338 -21.08 4.25 2.09
C PHE A 338 -22.30 3.35 2.37
N ALA A 339 -22.08 2.04 2.39
CA ALA A 339 -23.16 1.08 2.66
C ALA A 339 -23.75 1.22 4.06
N LEU A 340 -22.91 1.45 5.07
CA LEU A 340 -23.32 1.68 6.46
C LEU A 340 -24.09 3.00 6.59
N GLY A 341 -23.61 4.09 5.98
CA GLY A 341 -24.29 5.37 5.96
C GLY A 341 -25.67 5.27 5.29
N ALA A 342 -25.77 4.58 4.15
CA ALA A 342 -27.03 4.34 3.47
C ALA A 342 -28.00 3.50 4.32
N LYS A 343 -27.50 2.41 4.94
CA LYS A 343 -28.30 1.54 5.80
C LYS A 343 -28.78 2.23 7.07
N MET A 344 -27.99 3.13 7.66
CA MET A 344 -28.37 3.91 8.83
C MET A 344 -29.65 4.71 8.58
N ILE A 345 -29.82 5.26 7.38
CA ILE A 345 -30.99 6.08 7.01
C ILE A 345 -32.09 5.21 6.41
N ASN A 346 -31.73 4.22 5.61
CA ASN A 346 -32.69 3.32 4.98
C ASN A 346 -32.26 1.85 5.17
N PRO A 347 -32.79 1.16 6.21
CA PRO A 347 -32.38 -0.22 6.52
C PRO A 347 -32.66 -1.26 5.42
N ARG A 348 -33.50 -0.93 4.43
CA ARG A 348 -33.85 -1.83 3.32
C ARG A 348 -32.92 -1.69 2.13
N VAL A 349 -32.09 -0.66 2.12
CA VAL A 349 -31.26 -0.33 0.95
C VAL A 349 -30.23 -1.41 0.65
N LYS A 350 -30.04 -1.71 -0.64
CA LYS A 350 -28.97 -2.56 -1.17
C LYS A 350 -28.01 -1.72 -2.02
N VAL A 351 -26.73 -1.92 -1.80
CA VAL A 351 -25.65 -1.26 -2.52
C VAL A 351 -25.03 -2.26 -3.49
N TYR A 352 -25.29 -2.08 -4.77
CA TYR A 352 -24.72 -2.91 -5.84
C TYR A 352 -23.34 -2.38 -6.18
N LEU A 353 -22.32 -3.19 -5.92
CA LEU A 353 -20.93 -2.85 -6.13
C LEU A 353 -20.44 -3.34 -7.48
N GLU A 354 -19.85 -2.43 -8.27
CA GLU A 354 -19.16 -2.79 -9.49
C GLU A 354 -17.80 -2.09 -9.59
N TRP A 355 -16.83 -2.78 -10.21
CA TRP A 355 -15.46 -2.33 -10.35
C TRP A 355 -15.14 -1.91 -11.78
N THR A 356 -14.83 -0.62 -12.00
CA THR A 356 -14.56 -0.07 -13.34
C THR A 356 -13.30 -0.66 -13.98
N SER A 357 -12.39 -1.18 -13.17
CA SER A 357 -11.18 -1.87 -13.60
C SER A 357 -11.38 -3.32 -14.03
N ARG A 358 -12.57 -3.92 -13.86
CA ARG A 358 -12.87 -5.26 -14.39
C ARG A 358 -12.82 -5.29 -15.92
N LYS A 359 -12.35 -6.41 -16.49
CA LYS A 359 -12.24 -6.62 -17.93
C LYS A 359 -13.59 -6.48 -18.68
N ARG A 360 -14.69 -6.87 -18.03
CA ARG A 360 -16.05 -6.86 -18.59
C ARG A 360 -16.93 -5.85 -17.86
N PHE A 361 -16.50 -4.59 -17.80
CA PHE A 361 -17.29 -3.51 -17.20
C PHE A 361 -18.07 -2.76 -18.29
N ASP A 362 -19.41 -2.66 -18.14
CA ASP A 362 -20.31 -1.86 -18.97
C ASP A 362 -21.32 -1.12 -18.08
N LEU A 363 -21.13 0.19 -17.94
CA LEU A 363 -21.96 1.05 -17.10
C LEU A 363 -23.39 1.20 -17.65
N TYR A 364 -23.55 1.29 -18.97
CA TYR A 364 -24.87 1.46 -19.58
C TYR A 364 -25.75 0.23 -19.39
N GLU A 365 -25.17 -0.94 -19.55
CA GLU A 365 -25.87 -2.20 -19.30
C GLU A 365 -26.28 -2.32 -17.82
N LEU A 366 -25.39 -1.97 -16.90
CA LEU A 366 -25.65 -1.97 -15.46
C LEU A 366 -26.81 -1.04 -15.08
N ILE A 367 -26.78 0.22 -15.53
CA ILE A 367 -27.84 1.19 -15.23
C ILE A 367 -29.18 0.71 -15.79
N ARG A 368 -29.21 0.21 -17.01
CA ARG A 368 -30.42 -0.28 -17.66
C ARG A 368 -31.06 -1.47 -16.92
N ASN A 369 -30.21 -2.41 -16.46
CA ASN A 369 -30.68 -3.63 -15.81
C ASN A 369 -31.05 -3.41 -14.34
N LEU A 370 -30.22 -2.64 -13.61
CA LEU A 370 -30.41 -2.38 -12.18
C LEU A 370 -31.44 -1.29 -11.90
N ARG A 371 -31.51 -0.26 -12.73
CA ARG A 371 -32.29 0.97 -12.50
C ARG A 371 -32.07 1.53 -11.09
N PRO A 372 -30.83 1.93 -10.77
CA PRO A 372 -30.49 2.41 -9.45
C PRO A 372 -31.14 3.76 -9.15
N ASP A 373 -31.56 3.99 -7.90
CA ASP A 373 -32.08 5.28 -7.46
C ASP A 373 -30.99 6.36 -7.45
N CYS A 374 -29.78 5.97 -7.05
CA CYS A 374 -28.60 6.82 -7.06
C CYS A 374 -27.37 6.00 -7.45
N ILE A 375 -26.41 6.68 -8.04
CA ILE A 375 -25.12 6.14 -8.44
C ILE A 375 -24.01 6.90 -7.71
N SER A 376 -23.14 6.19 -7.00
CA SER A 376 -21.87 6.73 -6.51
C SER A 376 -20.81 6.45 -7.56
N GLY A 377 -20.42 7.46 -8.32
CA GLY A 377 -19.44 7.40 -9.39
C GLY A 377 -18.05 7.89 -8.96
N LYS A 378 -17.31 8.43 -9.93
CA LYS A 378 -15.99 9.05 -9.69
C LYS A 378 -16.12 10.19 -8.67
N ASP A 379 -15.17 10.30 -7.76
CA ASP A 379 -15.20 11.32 -6.72
C ASP A 379 -14.96 12.74 -7.24
N MET A 380 -14.39 12.89 -8.41
CA MET A 380 -14.01 14.18 -8.98
C MET A 380 -14.23 14.21 -10.48
N VAL A 381 -14.38 15.43 -11.00
CA VAL A 381 -14.51 15.72 -12.42
C VAL A 381 -13.15 15.64 -13.11
N ILE A 382 -13.12 15.09 -14.32
CA ILE A 382 -11.98 15.21 -15.23
C ILE A 382 -12.15 16.52 -16.00
N PRO A 383 -11.22 17.48 -15.96
CA PRO A 383 -11.40 18.79 -16.58
C PRO A 383 -11.73 18.76 -18.08
N GLU A 384 -11.17 17.82 -18.83
CA GLU A 384 -11.43 17.65 -20.27
C GLU A 384 -12.73 16.89 -20.58
N GLU A 385 -13.40 16.31 -19.57
CA GLU A 385 -14.66 15.60 -19.73
C GLU A 385 -15.81 16.40 -19.14
N ALA A 386 -16.60 17.07 -19.95
CA ALA A 386 -17.78 17.80 -19.51
C ALA A 386 -18.90 16.82 -19.09
N THR A 387 -18.85 16.36 -17.86
CA THR A 387 -19.85 15.43 -17.30
C THR A 387 -20.41 15.92 -15.97
N ARG A 388 -21.64 15.50 -15.66
CA ARG A 388 -22.26 15.65 -14.32
C ARG A 388 -22.29 14.33 -13.55
N SER A 389 -21.77 13.24 -14.14
CA SER A 389 -21.78 11.89 -13.57
C SER A 389 -20.59 11.68 -12.63
N PHE A 390 -20.54 12.45 -11.53
CA PHE A 390 -19.51 12.36 -10.49
C PHE A 390 -20.13 12.51 -9.09
N GLY A 391 -19.43 12.07 -8.07
CA GLY A 391 -19.96 12.00 -6.71
C GLY A 391 -21.18 11.08 -6.65
N ILE A 392 -22.24 11.54 -6.02
CA ILE A 392 -23.56 10.90 -6.05
C ILE A 392 -24.44 11.64 -7.03
N TYR A 393 -25.07 10.90 -7.92
CA TYR A 393 -26.00 11.45 -8.89
C TYR A 393 -27.17 10.49 -9.16
N ARG A 394 -28.28 11.03 -9.69
CA ARG A 394 -29.39 10.30 -10.30
C ARG A 394 -29.26 10.36 -11.81
N GLN A 395 -29.64 9.28 -12.46
CA GLN A 395 -29.69 9.19 -13.92
C GLN A 395 -31.14 8.93 -14.34
N GLU A 396 -31.75 9.88 -15.03
CA GLU A 396 -33.11 9.77 -15.58
C GLU A 396 -33.05 9.98 -17.10
N GLY A 397 -33.00 8.86 -17.86
CA GLY A 397 -32.71 8.92 -19.29
C GLY A 397 -31.35 9.57 -19.54
N ASP A 398 -31.33 10.64 -20.36
CA ASP A 398 -30.12 11.42 -20.66
C ASP A 398 -29.82 12.50 -19.63
N TYR A 399 -30.70 12.71 -18.65
CA TYR A 399 -30.53 13.74 -17.63
C TYR A 399 -29.80 13.20 -16.40
N THR A 400 -28.71 13.87 -16.03
CA THR A 400 -27.94 13.56 -14.82
C THR A 400 -28.13 14.68 -13.80
N GLN A 401 -28.64 14.33 -12.61
CA GLN A 401 -28.82 15.21 -11.48
C GLN A 401 -27.74 14.93 -10.43
N SER A 402 -26.79 15.84 -10.26
CA SER A 402 -25.81 15.75 -9.17
C SER A 402 -26.46 16.01 -7.82
N LEU A 403 -26.14 15.19 -6.82
CA LEU A 403 -26.66 15.29 -5.44
C LEU A 403 -25.57 15.73 -4.46
N ALA A 404 -24.44 15.06 -4.43
CA ALA A 404 -23.32 15.39 -3.56
C ALA A 404 -21.99 14.91 -4.16
N MET A 405 -20.89 15.51 -3.73
CA MET A 405 -19.55 15.06 -4.07
C MET A 405 -18.64 15.12 -2.86
N PRO A 406 -17.70 14.16 -2.72
CA PRO A 406 -16.66 14.28 -1.73
C PRO A 406 -15.62 15.28 -2.22
N LEU A 407 -14.89 15.87 -1.30
CA LEU A 407 -13.89 16.86 -1.60
C LEU A 407 -12.55 16.43 -1.01
N TRP A 408 -11.52 16.37 -1.86
CA TRP A 408 -10.13 16.13 -1.50
C TRP A 408 -9.42 17.48 -1.39
N HIS A 409 -9.16 17.93 -0.18
CA HIS A 409 -8.40 19.16 0.07
C HIS A 409 -6.89 18.90 0.13
N TRP A 410 -6.30 18.44 -0.97
CA TRP A 410 -4.85 18.22 -1.05
C TRP A 410 -4.07 19.49 -0.73
N GLY A 411 -4.60 20.67 -1.06
CA GLY A 411 -3.99 21.94 -0.69
C GLY A 411 -3.83 22.08 0.81
N ARG A 412 -4.89 21.77 1.57
CA ARG A 412 -4.84 21.78 3.05
C ARG A 412 -3.89 20.72 3.59
N PHE A 413 -3.90 19.52 2.99
CA PHE A 413 -2.96 18.46 3.35
C PHE A 413 -1.51 18.93 3.19
N TYR A 414 -1.15 19.42 2.01
CA TYR A 414 0.20 19.87 1.70
C TYR A 414 0.61 21.08 2.56
N GLU A 415 -0.29 22.04 2.78
CA GLU A 415 -0.06 23.17 3.67
C GLU A 415 0.34 22.71 5.08
N LEU A 416 -0.47 21.83 5.69
CA LEU A 416 -0.19 21.30 7.03
C LEU A 416 1.14 20.56 7.08
N LEU A 417 1.45 19.78 6.04
CA LEU A 417 2.72 19.07 5.94
C LEU A 417 3.91 20.02 5.81
N ILE A 418 3.84 21.02 4.95
CA ILE A 418 4.89 22.04 4.79
C ILE A 418 5.14 22.75 6.13
N ARG A 419 4.09 23.09 6.88
CA ARG A 419 4.22 23.66 8.21
C ARG A 419 5.02 22.75 9.16
N THR A 420 4.81 21.41 9.14
CA THR A 420 5.60 20.47 9.95
C THR A 420 7.08 20.44 9.56
N ILE A 421 7.40 20.72 8.28
CA ILE A 421 8.79 20.82 7.82
C ILE A 421 9.41 22.13 8.30
N MET A 422 8.70 23.24 8.16
CA MET A 422 9.18 24.59 8.50
C MET A 422 9.35 24.78 10.01
N ASP A 423 8.48 24.18 10.82
CA ASP A 423 8.53 24.29 12.27
C ASP A 423 9.47 23.28 12.95
N GLY A 424 10.05 22.35 12.20
CA GLY A 424 11.01 21.35 12.67
C GLY A 424 10.39 20.06 13.23
N THR A 425 9.06 19.93 13.26
CA THR A 425 8.37 18.71 13.70
C THR A 425 8.77 17.51 12.85
N TRP A 426 8.97 17.71 11.54
CA TRP A 426 9.49 16.66 10.65
C TRP A 426 10.77 16.02 11.16
N LYS A 427 11.74 16.85 11.62
CA LYS A 427 13.03 16.36 12.14
C LYS A 427 12.90 15.70 13.50
N SER A 428 11.96 16.13 14.34
CA SER A 428 11.71 15.52 15.63
C SER A 428 11.06 14.14 15.49
N ASP A 429 10.17 13.97 14.54
CA ASP A 429 9.59 12.67 14.19
C ASP A 429 10.67 11.66 13.74
N ASP A 430 11.64 12.10 12.93
CA ASP A 430 12.76 11.23 12.48
C ASP A 430 13.68 10.79 13.62
N LYS A 431 13.73 11.56 14.71
CA LYS A 431 14.54 11.28 15.91
C LYS A 431 13.80 10.50 16.98
N ALA A 432 12.51 10.26 16.81
CA ALA A 432 11.69 9.53 17.78
C ALA A 432 12.27 8.13 18.07
N PRO A 433 12.23 7.66 19.33
CA PRO A 433 12.70 6.32 19.67
C PRO A 433 11.89 5.25 18.93
N GLY A 434 12.58 4.21 18.46
CA GLY A 434 11.95 3.07 17.77
C GLY A 434 11.90 3.17 16.25
N LYS A 435 12.28 4.30 15.64
CA LYS A 435 12.48 4.48 14.18
C LYS A 435 11.36 3.86 13.31
N LYS A 436 10.10 4.24 13.59
CA LYS A 436 8.91 3.71 12.88
C LYS A 436 8.75 4.31 11.48
N ALA A 437 8.09 3.59 10.57
CA ALA A 437 7.65 4.13 9.29
C ALA A 437 6.46 5.09 9.52
N ILE A 438 6.55 6.34 9.02
CA ILE A 438 5.52 7.35 9.24
C ILE A 438 4.56 7.39 8.06
N ASN A 439 3.28 7.17 8.35
CA ASN A 439 2.19 7.27 7.40
C ASN A 439 1.18 8.31 7.88
N TYR A 440 0.87 9.30 7.03
CA TYR A 440 -0.16 10.31 7.32
C TYR A 440 -1.51 9.84 6.76
N TRP A 441 -2.51 9.77 7.63
CA TRP A 441 -3.86 9.37 7.25
C TRP A 441 -4.88 10.31 7.90
N TRP A 442 -4.99 11.51 7.34
CA TRP A 442 -5.81 12.57 7.88
C TRP A 442 -7.23 12.55 7.29
N GLY A 443 -8.21 13.03 8.04
CA GLY A 443 -9.61 13.01 7.70
C GLY A 443 -10.27 14.39 7.81
N MET A 444 -11.58 14.37 8.05
CA MET A 444 -12.41 15.57 8.19
C MET A 444 -11.98 16.47 9.35
N SER A 445 -11.53 15.89 10.45
CA SER A 445 -11.01 16.64 11.62
C SER A 445 -9.81 17.51 11.29
N ALA A 446 -9.00 17.13 10.29
CA ALA A 446 -7.88 17.93 9.79
C ALA A 446 -8.29 18.88 8.64
N GLY A 447 -9.51 18.82 8.18
CA GLY A 447 -10.02 19.60 7.06
C GLY A 447 -9.49 19.16 5.69
N VAL A 448 -8.96 17.92 5.57
CA VAL A 448 -8.42 17.40 4.29
C VAL A 448 -9.47 16.66 3.46
N ILE A 449 -10.60 16.34 4.06
CA ILE A 449 -11.76 15.72 3.42
C ILE A 449 -13.02 16.49 3.80
N ASP A 450 -13.92 16.63 2.83
CA ASP A 450 -15.25 17.22 3.05
C ASP A 450 -16.29 16.62 2.10
N VAL A 451 -17.55 17.03 2.24
CA VAL A 451 -18.66 16.70 1.33
C VAL A 451 -19.39 17.99 0.96
N ILE A 452 -19.57 18.20 -0.33
CA ILE A 452 -20.38 19.29 -0.87
C ILE A 452 -21.74 18.74 -1.30
N CYS A 453 -22.81 19.30 -0.75
CA CYS A 453 -24.18 18.97 -1.09
C CYS A 453 -24.73 19.89 -2.19
N SER A 454 -25.37 19.31 -3.17
CA SER A 454 -26.13 20.03 -4.20
C SER A 454 -27.35 20.76 -3.62
N LYS A 455 -27.83 21.76 -4.35
CA LYS A 455 -29.12 22.41 -4.04
C LYS A 455 -30.32 21.47 -4.17
N ASN A 456 -30.16 20.37 -4.89
CA ASN A 456 -31.21 19.37 -5.16
C ASN A 456 -31.52 18.45 -3.98
N ILE A 457 -30.72 18.49 -2.90
CA ILE A 457 -30.98 17.69 -1.69
C ILE A 457 -31.95 18.44 -0.77
N PRO A 458 -32.98 17.75 -0.19
CA PRO A 458 -33.88 18.32 0.80
C PRO A 458 -33.13 18.95 1.98
N ASN A 459 -33.68 20.04 2.53
CA ASN A 459 -33.03 20.75 3.63
C ASN A 459 -32.88 19.89 4.88
N GLU A 460 -33.83 19.00 5.14
CA GLU A 460 -33.80 18.05 6.26
C GLU A 460 -32.63 17.07 6.13
N THR A 461 -32.41 16.57 4.92
CA THR A 461 -31.24 15.71 4.61
C THR A 461 -29.94 16.47 4.79
N LYS A 462 -29.87 17.75 4.36
CA LYS A 462 -28.67 18.58 4.59
C LYS A 462 -28.37 18.75 6.07
N ARG A 463 -29.35 19.08 6.87
CA ARG A 463 -29.20 19.24 8.33
C ARG A 463 -28.74 17.96 9.00
N LEU A 464 -29.25 16.80 8.58
CA LEU A 464 -28.82 15.51 9.09
C LEU A 464 -27.33 15.25 8.73
N VAL A 465 -26.94 15.52 7.47
CA VAL A 465 -25.55 15.37 7.01
C VAL A 465 -24.62 16.29 7.78
N ASP A 466 -25.01 17.55 8.02
CA ASP A 466 -24.23 18.51 8.80
C ASP A 466 -24.04 18.03 10.24
N LEU A 467 -25.08 17.47 10.87
CA LEU A 467 -24.99 16.90 12.22
C LEU A 467 -24.03 15.70 12.26
N LEU A 468 -24.16 14.75 11.34
CA LEU A 468 -23.27 13.60 11.25
C LEU A 468 -21.82 14.04 10.98
N LYS A 469 -21.62 15.00 10.09
CA LYS A 469 -20.31 15.58 9.79
C LYS A 469 -19.66 16.18 11.05
N GLN A 470 -20.40 16.99 11.83
CA GLN A 470 -19.88 17.56 13.07
C GLN A 470 -19.54 16.48 14.10
N SER A 471 -20.35 15.43 14.19
CA SER A 471 -20.09 14.30 15.09
C SER A 471 -18.81 13.53 14.70
N ILE A 472 -18.55 13.36 13.40
CA ILE A 472 -17.30 12.76 12.88
C ILE A 472 -16.10 13.68 13.19
N ILE A 473 -16.20 14.98 12.89
CA ILE A 473 -15.12 15.95 13.11
C ILE A 473 -14.73 16.03 14.59
N SER A 474 -15.72 16.00 15.49
CA SER A 474 -15.50 16.05 16.94
C SER A 474 -15.07 14.73 17.56
N GLY A 475 -15.05 13.63 16.79
CA GLY A 475 -14.74 12.29 17.28
C GLY A 475 -15.83 11.66 18.16
N GLN A 476 -17.04 12.25 18.19
CA GLN A 476 -18.19 11.69 18.90
C GLN A 476 -18.82 10.50 18.17
N PHE A 477 -18.58 10.39 16.89
CA PHE A 477 -19.05 9.29 16.05
C PHE A 477 -17.91 8.74 15.19
N ASP A 478 -17.74 7.43 15.23
CA ASP A 478 -16.84 6.69 14.36
C ASP A 478 -17.65 5.82 13.40
N VAL A 479 -17.31 5.87 12.13
CA VAL A 479 -18.02 5.17 11.05
C VAL A 479 -18.05 3.65 11.25
N PHE A 480 -17.01 3.09 11.84
CA PHE A 480 -16.84 1.64 12.06
C PHE A 480 -16.89 1.26 13.54
N SER A 481 -17.80 1.91 14.29
CA SER A 481 -18.09 1.56 15.69
C SER A 481 -19.31 0.65 15.80
N GLY A 482 -19.38 -0.10 16.91
CA GLY A 482 -20.50 -0.95 17.25
C GLY A 482 -20.55 -2.27 16.51
N VAL A 483 -21.74 -2.88 16.44
CA VAL A 483 -21.93 -4.18 15.78
C VAL A 483 -21.83 -4.04 14.27
N LEU A 484 -20.92 -4.75 13.66
CA LEU A 484 -20.68 -4.75 12.22
C LEU A 484 -20.88 -6.13 11.62
N SER A 485 -21.69 -6.19 10.56
CA SER A 485 -21.98 -7.43 9.83
C SER A 485 -21.49 -7.35 8.38
N SER A 486 -20.84 -8.43 7.95
CA SER A 486 -20.44 -8.65 6.56
C SER A 486 -21.44 -9.55 5.83
N GLN A 487 -21.21 -9.76 4.55
CA GLN A 487 -21.94 -10.75 3.73
C GLN A 487 -21.83 -12.18 4.31
N ASP A 488 -20.75 -12.48 5.04
CA ASP A 488 -20.45 -13.81 5.57
C ASP A 488 -20.80 -13.96 7.07
N GLY A 489 -21.34 -12.92 7.71
CA GLY A 489 -21.71 -12.92 9.12
C GLY A 489 -21.15 -11.74 9.93
N ILE A 490 -21.21 -11.85 11.25
CA ILE A 490 -20.76 -10.81 12.17
C ILE A 490 -19.24 -10.70 12.13
N VAL A 491 -18.73 -9.48 11.90
CA VAL A 491 -17.30 -9.13 11.92
C VAL A 491 -16.89 -8.57 13.28
N GLN A 492 -17.79 -7.78 13.89
CA GLN A 492 -17.62 -7.19 15.22
C GLN A 492 -18.96 -7.26 15.95
N ASP A 493 -18.98 -7.83 17.13
CA ASP A 493 -20.17 -8.01 17.99
C ASP A 493 -20.17 -7.12 19.24
N ASP A 494 -19.08 -6.39 19.49
CA ASP A 494 -18.95 -5.47 20.60
C ASP A 494 -19.55 -4.10 20.25
N PRO A 495 -20.63 -3.65 20.92
CA PRO A 495 -21.28 -2.37 20.64
C PRO A 495 -20.44 -1.14 21.04
N GLU A 496 -19.47 -1.29 21.92
CA GLU A 496 -18.61 -0.20 22.41
C GLU A 496 -17.28 -0.08 21.62
N ARG A 497 -16.98 -1.07 20.77
CA ARG A 497 -15.72 -1.12 20.04
C ARG A 497 -15.81 -0.36 18.72
N SER A 498 -14.73 0.35 18.36
CA SER A 498 -14.43 0.81 16.99
C SER A 498 -13.33 -0.03 16.37
N LEU A 499 -13.39 -0.22 15.04
CA LEU A 499 -12.28 -0.83 14.32
C LEU A 499 -11.03 0.05 14.43
N THR A 500 -9.89 -0.60 14.62
CA THR A 500 -8.61 0.10 14.61
C THR A 500 -8.28 0.63 13.20
N PRO A 501 -7.45 1.67 13.07
CA PRO A 501 -7.01 2.16 11.78
C PRO A 501 -6.41 1.08 10.87
N ASP A 502 -5.67 0.11 11.44
CA ASP A 502 -5.09 -1.00 10.69
C ASP A 502 -6.17 -1.95 10.13
N GLU A 503 -7.21 -2.25 10.91
CA GLU A 503 -8.35 -3.05 10.47
C GLU A 503 -9.13 -2.34 9.35
N ILE A 504 -9.30 -1.02 9.45
CA ILE A 504 -9.97 -0.21 8.42
C ILE A 504 -9.16 -0.19 7.12
N ILE A 505 -7.86 0.08 7.20
CA ILE A 505 -6.97 0.12 6.02
C ILE A 505 -6.93 -1.23 5.32
N LYS A 506 -6.83 -2.33 6.08
CA LYS A 506 -6.69 -3.69 5.56
C LYS A 506 -8.02 -4.41 5.34
N MET A 507 -9.14 -3.71 5.46
CA MET A 507 -10.47 -4.28 5.33
C MET A 507 -10.62 -5.07 4.02
N ASP A 508 -11.01 -6.34 4.13
CA ASP A 508 -11.13 -7.30 3.01
C ASP A 508 -12.49 -8.00 2.93
N TRP A 509 -13.47 -7.49 3.66
CA TRP A 509 -14.86 -7.95 3.70
C TRP A 509 -15.82 -6.87 3.24
N LEU A 510 -17.01 -7.24 2.76
CA LEU A 510 -18.06 -6.33 2.33
C LEU A 510 -19.24 -6.36 3.31
N ALA A 511 -19.83 -5.20 3.58
CA ALA A 511 -20.99 -5.07 4.48
C ALA A 511 -22.21 -5.88 3.96
N GLU A 512 -23.04 -6.34 4.88
CA GLU A 512 -24.18 -7.26 4.60
C GLU A 512 -25.21 -6.72 3.59
N ASN A 513 -25.32 -5.39 3.45
CA ASN A 513 -26.19 -4.76 2.48
C ASN A 513 -25.51 -4.46 1.13
N VAL A 514 -24.23 -4.84 0.95
CA VAL A 514 -23.53 -4.76 -0.32
C VAL A 514 -23.80 -6.01 -1.14
N ILE A 515 -24.12 -5.85 -2.41
CA ILE A 515 -24.27 -6.92 -3.39
C ILE A 515 -23.12 -6.80 -4.40
N GLY A 516 -22.22 -7.76 -4.40
CA GLY A 516 -21.01 -7.76 -5.23
C GLY A 516 -19.87 -8.51 -4.57
N SER A 517 -18.70 -8.47 -5.16
CA SER A 517 -17.51 -9.13 -4.62
C SER A 517 -16.25 -8.32 -4.92
N ILE A 518 -15.20 -8.51 -4.13
CA ILE A 518 -13.87 -7.96 -4.42
C ILE A 518 -13.23 -8.82 -5.52
N PRO A 519 -12.82 -8.24 -6.67
CA PRO A 519 -12.30 -9.02 -7.80
C PRO A 519 -10.91 -9.58 -7.52
N LYS A 520 -10.59 -10.68 -8.16
CA LYS A 520 -9.23 -11.22 -8.21
C LYS A 520 -8.38 -10.42 -9.21
N THR A 521 -7.06 -10.45 -9.06
CA THR A 521 -6.13 -9.73 -9.94
C THR A 521 -6.29 -10.12 -11.43
N GLU A 522 -6.60 -11.39 -11.72
CA GLU A 522 -6.79 -11.90 -13.09
C GLU A 522 -8.03 -11.32 -13.76
N GLU A 523 -9.05 -10.93 -13.00
CA GLU A 523 -10.29 -10.32 -13.49
C GLU A 523 -10.11 -8.86 -13.92
N LEU A 524 -8.98 -8.23 -13.51
CA LEU A 524 -8.70 -6.83 -13.75
C LEU A 524 -8.02 -6.58 -15.11
N LYS A 525 -8.22 -5.37 -15.64
CA LYS A 525 -7.51 -4.85 -16.80
C LYS A 525 -6.00 -4.75 -16.49
N GLU A 526 -5.15 -4.91 -17.50
CA GLU A 526 -3.68 -4.93 -17.33
C GLU A 526 -3.14 -3.65 -16.63
N GLN A 527 -3.70 -2.50 -16.94
CA GLN A 527 -3.30 -1.21 -16.35
C GLN A 527 -3.61 -1.09 -14.85
N ALA A 528 -4.52 -1.89 -14.30
CA ALA A 528 -4.86 -1.92 -12.88
C ALA A 528 -3.91 -2.78 -12.05
N LYS A 529 -3.26 -3.77 -12.67
CA LYS A 529 -2.44 -4.77 -11.98
C LYS A 529 -1.25 -4.20 -11.20
N PRO A 530 -0.47 -3.21 -11.72
CA PRO A 530 0.65 -2.65 -10.95
C PRO A 530 0.24 -2.00 -9.62
N VAL A 531 -0.90 -1.31 -9.61
CA VAL A 531 -1.43 -0.67 -8.39
C VAL A 531 -1.94 -1.72 -7.41
N THR A 532 -2.72 -2.70 -7.90
CA THR A 532 -3.27 -3.78 -7.05
C THR A 532 -2.18 -4.73 -6.55
N PHE A 533 -1.10 -4.93 -7.29
CA PHE A 533 0.04 -5.70 -6.81
C PHE A 533 0.70 -5.07 -5.57
N GLN A 534 0.81 -3.74 -5.54
CA GLN A 534 1.46 -3.03 -4.44
C GLN A 534 0.53 -2.77 -3.26
N GLN A 535 -0.73 -2.44 -3.52
CA GLN A 535 -1.70 -1.94 -2.54
C GLN A 535 -2.97 -2.77 -2.44
N GLY A 536 -3.05 -3.93 -3.12
CA GLY A 536 -4.26 -4.76 -3.14
C GLY A 536 -4.63 -5.36 -1.80
N VAL A 537 -5.93 -5.34 -1.46
CA VAL A 537 -6.48 -5.85 -0.20
C VAL A 537 -6.64 -7.37 -0.17
N LYS A 538 -6.95 -7.99 -1.31
CA LYS A 538 -7.05 -9.45 -1.38
C LYS A 538 -5.67 -10.08 -1.47
N LYS A 539 -5.26 -10.73 -0.41
CA LYS A 539 -4.30 -11.82 -0.50
C LYS A 539 -5.01 -12.95 -1.22
N GLU A 540 -4.42 -13.44 -2.30
CA GLU A 540 -4.99 -14.56 -3.07
C GLU A 540 -5.34 -15.70 -2.11
N LYS A 541 -6.64 -15.96 -1.93
CA LYS A 541 -7.15 -17.21 -1.37
C LYS A 541 -7.00 -18.30 -2.43
N GLY A 542 -5.81 -18.62 -2.77
CA GLY A 542 -5.55 -19.52 -3.88
C GLY A 542 -4.37 -20.41 -3.65
N GLN A 543 -3.90 -20.43 -2.45
CA GLN A 543 -2.84 -21.35 -2.09
C GLN A 543 -3.22 -21.96 -0.73
N ILE A 544 -4.25 -22.78 -0.80
CA ILE A 544 -4.51 -23.79 0.23
C ILE A 544 -3.68 -25.01 -0.14
#